data_c19c246b8d9f73d5a25bcd4f5f09a812
#
_entry.id   c19c246b8d9f73d5a25bcd4f5f09a812
#
_cell.length_a   1.000
_cell.length_b   1.000
_cell.length_c   1.000
_cell.angle_alpha   90.00
_cell.angle_beta   90.00
_cell.angle_gamma   90.00
#
_symmetry.space_group_name_H-M   'P 1'
#
loop_
_entity.id
_entity.type
_entity.pdbx_description
1 polymer ?
#
loop_
_entity_poly.entity_id
_entity_poly.type
_entity_poly.pdbx_seq_one_letter_code
_entity_poly.pdbx_strand_id
1 'polypeptide(L)'
;MGGQSALKITNPLKSISGRVEERKKKVVVIGEDDEPIALLLRDAISDEPGYQAVVVADGALVLETVRQVHADLLILDIMMPGLNGLEVWDRVREDPGVREMPVLFVSANVPQFDSEFQRRKISTVLTKPFDLNDLLERVRSLCPV
;
A
#
# COMPACT_ATOMS: atom_id res chain seq x y z
N MET A 1 32.71 25.77 12.13
CA MET A 1 32.42 25.43 11.78
C MET A 1 31.99 24.95 11.48
N GLY A 2 31.49 25.10 11.50
CA GLY A 2 31.19 24.63 11.11
C GLY A 2 30.61 24.33 10.89
N GLY A 3 30.56 24.62 10.87
CA GLY A 3 30.29 24.35 10.48
C GLY A 3 29.77 24.15 10.24
N GLN A 4 29.84 24.19 10.11
CA GLN A 4 29.51 24.18 9.70
C GLN A 4 29.08 23.90 9.45
N SER A 5 29.44 24.08 9.62
CA SER A 5 29.11 23.98 9.29
C SER A 5 28.56 23.85 9.12
N ALA A 6 28.67 24.00 9.21
CA ALA A 6 28.21 23.93 8.92
C ALA A 6 27.59 23.85 8.75
N LEU A 7 27.62 24.08 8.70
CA LEU A 7 27.08 24.02 8.41
C LEU A 7 26.56 23.78 8.38
N LYS A 8 26.77 23.91 8.40
CA LYS A 8 26.27 23.81 8.35
C LYS A 8 25.55 23.69 8.59
N ILE A 9 25.49 23.92 8.70
CA ILE A 9 24.73 23.93 8.88
C ILE A 9 24.08 23.92 8.81
N THR A 10 24.10 24.04 8.97
CA THR A 10 23.33 24.07 8.98
C THR A 10 22.37 24.30 8.88
N ASN A 11 22.33 24.20 8.95
CA ASN A 11 21.16 24.76 8.79
C ASN A 11 20.04 24.28 9.64
N PRO A 12 19.75 24.85 10.68
CA PRO A 12 18.80 24.30 11.56
C PRO A 12 17.39 24.39 11.10
N LEU A 13 17.04 25.35 10.35
CA LEU A 13 15.78 25.39 9.82
C LEU A 13 15.52 24.36 8.87
N LYS A 14 16.45 24.11 8.05
CA LYS A 14 16.38 23.00 7.23
C LYS A 14 16.13 21.83 8.06
N SER A 15 16.76 21.78 9.18
CA SER A 15 16.57 20.60 9.94
C SER A 15 15.20 20.53 10.52
N ILE A 16 14.52 21.59 10.76
CA ILE A 16 13.19 21.49 11.28
C ILE A 16 12.18 21.26 10.19
N SER A 17 12.06 22.11 9.27
CA SER A 17 11.11 21.91 8.24
C SER A 17 11.52 20.80 7.40
N GLY A 18 12.77 20.65 7.17
CA GLY A 18 13.26 19.55 6.39
C GLY A 18 13.00 18.25 7.04
N ARG A 19 12.99 18.19 8.36
CA ARG A 19 12.66 16.95 8.97
C ARG A 19 11.27 16.54 8.79
N VAL A 20 10.35 17.44 8.70
CA VAL A 20 9.01 17.09 8.37
C VAL A 20 9.00 16.53 6.97
N GLU A 21 9.72 17.11 6.08
CA GLU A 21 9.79 16.64 4.73
C GLU A 21 10.55 15.34 4.62
N GLU A 22 11.46 15.13 5.49
CA GLU A 22 12.27 13.93 5.51
C GLU A 22 11.55 12.76 6.14
N ARG A 23 10.41 12.96 6.75
CA ARG A 23 9.66 11.83 7.26
C ARG A 23 9.38 10.91 6.12
N LYS A 24 9.61 9.66 6.36
CA LYS A 24 9.33 8.67 5.38
C LYS A 24 7.88 8.70 5.04
N LYS A 25 7.59 8.64 3.75
CA LYS A 25 6.22 8.47 3.29
C LYS A 25 5.77 7.06 3.63
N LYS A 26 4.48 6.92 3.83
CA LYS A 26 3.89 5.58 3.94
C LYS A 26 3.92 4.93 2.58
N VAL A 27 4.35 3.69 2.52
CA VAL A 27 4.50 2.96 1.27
C VAL A 27 3.32 2.03 1.09
N VAL A 28 2.60 2.21 -0.01
CA VAL A 28 1.45 1.38 -0.36
C VAL A 28 1.84 0.51 -1.55
N VAL A 29 1.74 -0.80 -1.40
CA VAL A 29 1.96 -1.72 -2.51
C VAL A 29 0.60 -2.05 -3.09
N ILE A 30 0.49 -1.98 -4.42
CA ILE A 30 -0.75 -2.24 -5.14
C ILE A 30 -0.56 -3.48 -6.00
N GLY A 31 -1.24 -4.56 -5.65
CA GLY A 31 -1.26 -5.78 -6.45
C GLY A 31 -2.43 -5.74 -7.42
N GLU A 32 -2.16 -5.43 -8.67
CA GLU A 32 -3.19 -5.25 -9.70
C GLU A 32 -2.56 -5.49 -11.08
N ASP A 33 -3.14 -6.40 -11.86
CA ASP A 33 -2.60 -6.69 -13.19
C ASP A 33 -3.26 -5.89 -14.31
N ASP A 34 -4.40 -5.25 -14.05
CA ASP A 34 -5.03 -4.38 -15.04
C ASP A 34 -4.27 -3.05 -15.03
N GLU A 35 -3.46 -2.82 -16.04
CA GLU A 35 -2.56 -1.68 -16.06
C GLU A 35 -3.25 -0.32 -15.91
N PRO A 36 -4.33 -0.02 -16.64
CA PRO A 36 -5.00 1.27 -16.44
C PRO A 36 -5.47 1.48 -15.00
N ILE A 37 -6.00 0.45 -14.36
CA ILE A 37 -6.46 0.56 -12.98
C ILE A 37 -5.26 0.74 -12.05
N ALA A 38 -4.21 -0.04 -12.25
CA ALA A 38 -3.01 0.03 -11.43
C ALA A 38 -2.39 1.44 -11.47
N LEU A 39 -2.31 2.03 -12.66
CA LEU A 39 -1.74 3.36 -12.81
C LEU A 39 -2.64 4.43 -12.20
N LEU A 40 -3.95 4.29 -12.34
CA LEU A 40 -4.90 5.20 -11.72
C LEU A 40 -4.73 5.20 -10.20
N LEU A 41 -4.66 4.01 -9.60
CA LEU A 41 -4.49 3.89 -8.16
C LEU A 41 -3.14 4.44 -7.71
N ARG A 42 -2.08 4.10 -8.45
CA ARG A 42 -0.74 4.58 -8.13
C ARG A 42 -0.68 6.10 -8.10
N ASP A 43 -1.22 6.72 -9.16
CA ASP A 43 -1.15 8.17 -9.28
C ASP A 43 -2.00 8.85 -8.20
N ALA A 44 -3.19 8.34 -7.93
CA ALA A 44 -4.06 8.93 -6.93
C ALA A 44 -3.44 8.85 -5.53
N ILE A 45 -2.86 7.71 -5.20
CA ILE A 45 -2.25 7.53 -3.88
C ILE A 45 -0.98 8.35 -3.75
N SER A 46 -0.16 8.36 -4.81
CA SER A 46 1.10 9.11 -4.77
C SER A 46 0.88 10.62 -4.72
N ASP A 47 -0.27 11.09 -5.18
CA ASP A 47 -0.61 12.51 -5.09
C ASP A 47 -1.08 12.90 -3.68
N GLU A 48 -1.43 11.94 -2.84
CA GLU A 48 -1.82 12.24 -1.46
C GLU A 48 -0.58 12.56 -0.64
N PRO A 49 -0.58 13.65 0.12
CA PRO A 49 0.59 13.98 0.94
C PRO A 49 0.91 12.87 1.93
N GLY A 50 2.16 12.48 1.95
CA GLY A 50 2.62 11.48 2.91
C GLY A 50 2.57 10.04 2.41
N TYR A 51 2.16 9.82 1.14
CA TYR A 51 2.07 8.47 0.59
C TYR A 51 2.89 8.32 -0.68
N GLN A 52 3.37 7.12 -0.90
CA GLN A 52 3.93 6.72 -2.18
C GLN A 52 3.45 5.31 -2.50
N ALA A 53 3.32 5.00 -3.77
CA ALA A 53 2.74 3.73 -4.20
C ALA A 53 3.64 2.99 -5.17
N VAL A 54 3.64 1.66 -5.06
CA VAL A 54 4.42 0.76 -5.91
C VAL A 54 3.44 -0.28 -6.46
N VAL A 55 3.46 -0.49 -7.77
CA VAL A 55 2.55 -1.43 -8.43
C VAL A 55 3.26 -2.75 -8.70
N VAL A 56 2.57 -3.86 -8.45
CA VAL A 56 3.04 -5.20 -8.77
C VAL A 56 1.93 -5.91 -9.53
N ALA A 57 2.23 -6.39 -10.73
CA ALA A 57 1.21 -6.99 -11.59
C ALA A 57 1.10 -8.51 -11.44
N ASP A 58 2.03 -9.13 -10.75
CA ASP A 58 2.07 -10.60 -10.59
C ASP A 58 1.97 -10.94 -9.10
N GLY A 59 0.96 -11.73 -8.75
CA GLY A 59 0.74 -12.11 -7.36
C GLY A 59 1.91 -12.82 -6.72
N ALA A 60 2.67 -13.57 -7.52
CA ALA A 60 3.83 -14.29 -7.00
C ALA A 60 4.94 -13.35 -6.52
N LEU A 61 4.95 -12.10 -6.98
CA LEU A 61 5.98 -11.13 -6.61
C LEU A 61 5.54 -10.16 -5.51
N VAL A 62 4.28 -10.22 -5.09
CA VAL A 62 3.75 -9.26 -4.13
C VAL A 62 4.45 -9.35 -2.78
N LEU A 63 4.59 -10.55 -2.25
CA LEU A 63 5.17 -10.72 -0.91
C LEU A 63 6.61 -10.22 -0.86
N GLU A 64 7.39 -10.57 -1.87
CA GLU A 64 8.77 -10.12 -1.93
C GLU A 64 8.84 -8.59 -2.02
N THR A 65 7.99 -7.99 -2.84
CA THR A 65 7.97 -6.52 -2.98
C THR A 65 7.58 -5.86 -1.66
N VAL A 66 6.57 -6.39 -0.99
CA VAL A 66 6.13 -5.88 0.31
C VAL A 66 7.30 -5.87 1.30
N ARG A 67 8.08 -6.95 1.32
CA ARG A 67 9.23 -7.01 2.21
C ARG A 67 10.32 -6.01 1.82
N GLN A 68 10.62 -5.94 0.52
CA GLN A 68 11.70 -5.08 0.03
C GLN A 68 11.45 -3.61 0.29
N VAL A 69 10.22 -3.16 0.10
CA VAL A 69 9.90 -1.74 0.27
C VAL A 69 9.40 -1.41 1.67
N HIS A 70 9.30 -2.40 2.54
CA HIS A 70 8.76 -2.22 3.90
C HIS A 70 7.37 -1.57 3.82
N ALA A 71 6.46 -2.22 3.11
CA ALA A 71 5.14 -1.67 2.85
C ALA A 71 4.35 -1.47 4.13
N ASP A 72 3.58 -0.40 4.16
CA ASP A 72 2.71 -0.06 5.28
C ASP A 72 1.27 -0.46 5.02
N LEU A 73 0.91 -0.66 3.76
CA LEU A 73 -0.44 -1.08 3.36
C LEU A 73 -0.31 -1.86 2.05
N LEU A 74 -1.11 -2.89 1.91
CA LEU A 74 -1.22 -3.64 0.66
C LEU A 74 -2.64 -3.49 0.13
N ILE A 75 -2.77 -3.01 -1.11
CA ILE A 75 -4.04 -3.00 -1.84
C ILE A 75 -3.95 -4.15 -2.83
N LEU A 76 -4.99 -4.98 -2.88
CA LEU A 76 -4.85 -6.27 -3.55
C LEU A 76 -6.11 -6.63 -4.30
N ASP A 77 -5.97 -6.91 -5.60
CA ASP A 77 -7.05 -7.50 -6.37
C ASP A 77 -6.96 -9.02 -6.20
N ILE A 78 -8.10 -9.69 -6.28
CA ILE A 78 -8.12 -11.15 -6.18
C ILE A 78 -7.65 -11.78 -7.48
N MET A 79 -8.10 -11.26 -8.61
CA MET A 79 -7.84 -11.89 -9.90
C MET A 79 -6.52 -11.41 -10.48
N MET A 80 -5.45 -12.13 -10.20
CA MET A 80 -4.12 -11.82 -10.70
C MET A 80 -3.42 -13.07 -11.18
N PRO A 81 -2.52 -12.97 -12.15
CA PRO A 81 -1.70 -14.12 -12.55
C PRO A 81 -0.69 -14.45 -11.46
N GLY A 82 -0.17 -15.64 -11.51
CA GLY A 82 0.76 -16.16 -10.51
C GLY A 82 -0.03 -16.66 -9.31
N LEU A 83 -0.07 -15.86 -8.24
CA LEU A 83 -0.93 -16.15 -7.11
C LEU A 83 -2.12 -15.20 -7.14
N ASN A 84 -3.31 -15.68 -6.85
CA ASN A 84 -4.45 -14.78 -6.72
C ASN A 84 -4.36 -14.02 -5.39
N GLY A 85 -5.20 -13.01 -5.23
CA GLY A 85 -5.13 -12.16 -4.05
C GLY A 85 -5.36 -12.87 -2.73
N LEU A 86 -6.21 -13.90 -2.73
CA LEU A 86 -6.45 -14.65 -1.50
C LEU A 86 -5.23 -15.48 -1.09
N GLU A 87 -4.56 -16.05 -2.09
CA GLU A 87 -3.32 -16.80 -1.83
C GLU A 87 -2.22 -15.85 -1.33
N VAL A 88 -2.15 -14.66 -1.90
CA VAL A 88 -1.19 -13.65 -1.43
C VAL A 88 -1.49 -13.29 0.03
N TRP A 89 -2.78 -13.06 0.34
CA TRP A 89 -3.19 -12.72 1.69
C TRP A 89 -2.78 -13.81 2.69
N ASP A 90 -2.99 -15.07 2.30
CA ASP A 90 -2.60 -16.20 3.17
C ASP A 90 -1.10 -16.16 3.46
N ARG A 91 -0.28 -15.90 2.44
CA ARG A 91 1.16 -15.85 2.60
C ARG A 91 1.61 -14.69 3.46
N VAL A 92 0.96 -13.53 3.31
CA VAL A 92 1.28 -12.38 4.14
C VAL A 92 0.98 -12.67 5.60
N ARG A 93 -0.15 -13.29 5.89
CA ARG A 93 -0.54 -13.60 7.28
C ARG A 93 0.34 -14.67 7.93
N GLU A 94 0.98 -15.48 7.12
CA GLU A 94 1.91 -16.50 7.62
C GLU A 94 3.32 -15.97 7.84
N ASP A 95 3.62 -14.77 7.35
CA ASP A 95 4.97 -14.22 7.40
C ASP A 95 5.10 -13.29 8.61
N PRO A 96 5.92 -13.68 9.61
CA PRO A 96 6.01 -12.86 10.84
C PRO A 96 6.46 -11.41 10.60
N GLY A 97 7.19 -11.18 9.52
CA GLY A 97 7.71 -9.84 9.24
C GLY A 97 6.67 -8.87 8.69
N VAL A 98 5.56 -9.37 8.12
CA VAL A 98 4.58 -8.52 7.46
C VAL A 98 3.13 -8.85 7.82
N ARG A 99 2.91 -9.82 8.66
CA ARG A 99 1.53 -10.30 8.92
C ARG A 99 0.63 -9.29 9.59
N GLU A 100 1.20 -8.24 10.19
CA GLU A 100 0.39 -7.21 10.81
C GLU A 100 0.02 -6.07 9.85
N MET A 101 0.57 -6.10 8.64
CA MET A 101 0.30 -5.07 7.66
C MET A 101 -1.17 -5.12 7.23
N PRO A 102 -1.87 -3.99 7.21
CA PRO A 102 -3.26 -3.99 6.74
C PRO A 102 -3.33 -4.29 5.24
N VAL A 103 -4.40 -4.97 4.84
CA VAL A 103 -4.64 -5.33 3.45
C VAL A 103 -6.05 -4.86 3.09
N LEU A 104 -6.14 -4.10 2.00
CA LEU A 104 -7.41 -3.65 1.44
C LEU A 104 -7.62 -4.39 0.13
N PHE A 105 -8.67 -5.20 0.05
CA PHE A 105 -9.02 -5.84 -1.20
C PHE A 105 -9.84 -4.90 -2.06
N VAL A 106 -9.52 -4.84 -3.34
CA VAL A 106 -10.27 -4.08 -4.33
C VAL A 106 -10.63 -5.07 -5.43
N SER A 107 -11.88 -5.48 -5.49
CA SER A 107 -12.26 -6.62 -6.31
C SER A 107 -13.63 -6.46 -6.92
N ALA A 108 -13.86 -7.13 -8.05
CA ALA A 108 -15.18 -7.21 -8.61
C ALA A 108 -16.11 -7.92 -7.63
N ASN A 109 -17.40 -7.60 -7.69
CA ASN A 109 -18.38 -8.24 -6.81
C ASN A 109 -18.67 -9.64 -7.34
N VAL A 110 -17.94 -10.61 -6.84
CA VAL A 110 -18.09 -12.00 -7.23
C VAL A 110 -18.56 -12.78 -6.00
N PRO A 111 -19.83 -13.17 -5.96
CA PRO A 111 -20.38 -13.82 -4.76
C PRO A 111 -19.60 -15.04 -4.29
N GLN A 112 -18.97 -15.76 -5.20
CA GLN A 112 -18.20 -16.94 -4.83
C GLN A 112 -17.03 -16.64 -3.89
N PHE A 113 -16.60 -15.38 -3.78
CA PHE A 113 -15.53 -15.02 -2.87
C PHE A 113 -16.03 -14.64 -1.49
N ASP A 114 -17.33 -14.47 -1.31
CA ASP A 114 -17.88 -14.05 -0.01
C ASP A 114 -17.53 -15.03 1.10
N SER A 115 -17.68 -16.31 0.84
CA SER A 115 -17.35 -17.31 1.84
C SER A 115 -15.86 -17.36 2.14
N GLU A 116 -15.02 -17.07 1.12
CA GLU A 116 -13.59 -17.04 1.29
C GLU A 116 -13.16 -15.87 2.16
N PHE A 117 -13.80 -14.71 1.98
CA PHE A 117 -13.55 -13.56 2.84
C PHE A 117 -14.00 -13.84 4.27
N GLN A 118 -15.18 -14.45 4.43
CA GLN A 118 -15.71 -14.76 5.77
C GLN A 118 -14.81 -15.74 6.49
N ARG A 119 -14.36 -16.76 5.80
CA ARG A 119 -13.51 -17.79 6.39
C ARG A 119 -12.20 -17.20 6.91
N ARG A 120 -11.66 -16.22 6.20
CA ARG A 120 -10.43 -15.54 6.59
C ARG A 120 -10.67 -14.35 7.50
N LYS A 121 -11.93 -14.03 7.79
CA LYS A 121 -12.31 -12.85 8.59
C LYS A 121 -11.82 -11.55 7.97
N ILE A 122 -11.88 -11.48 6.64
CA ILE A 122 -11.50 -10.29 5.90
C ILE A 122 -12.72 -9.39 5.81
N SER A 123 -12.60 -8.14 6.27
CA SER A 123 -13.70 -7.18 6.18
C SER A 123 -13.32 -5.94 5.38
N THR A 124 -12.06 -5.78 5.03
CA THR A 124 -11.60 -4.59 4.33
C THR A 124 -11.62 -4.84 2.83
N VAL A 125 -12.82 -4.76 2.25
CA VAL A 125 -13.04 -5.01 0.83
C VAL A 125 -13.74 -3.80 0.21
N LEU A 126 -13.23 -3.33 -0.91
CA LEU A 126 -13.85 -2.28 -1.69
C LEU A 126 -14.23 -2.87 -3.04
N THR A 127 -15.51 -2.82 -3.38
CA THR A 127 -16.03 -3.49 -4.58
C THR A 127 -15.86 -2.59 -5.81
N LYS A 128 -15.42 -3.17 -6.91
CA LYS A 128 -15.36 -2.47 -8.20
C LYS A 128 -16.75 -2.46 -8.84
N PRO A 129 -17.15 -1.37 -9.49
CA PRO A 129 -16.43 -0.11 -9.59
C PRO A 129 -16.53 0.67 -8.27
N PHE A 130 -15.51 1.43 -7.95
CA PHE A 130 -15.46 2.17 -6.71
C PHE A 130 -15.22 3.65 -6.97
N ASP A 131 -15.58 4.48 -5.99
CA ASP A 131 -15.30 5.89 -6.04
C ASP A 131 -13.85 6.08 -5.55
N LEU A 132 -13.07 6.86 -6.29
CA LEU A 132 -11.67 7.06 -5.94
C LEU A 132 -11.52 7.72 -4.57
N ASN A 133 -12.44 8.62 -4.21
CA ASN A 133 -12.41 9.24 -2.89
C ASN A 133 -12.65 8.22 -1.78
N ASP A 134 -13.52 7.23 -2.03
CA ASP A 134 -13.74 6.16 -1.05
C ASP A 134 -12.47 5.34 -0.86
N LEU A 135 -11.76 5.07 -1.95
CA LEU A 135 -10.49 4.36 -1.87
C LEU A 135 -9.50 5.15 -1.02
N LEU A 136 -9.36 6.44 -1.30
CA LEU A 136 -8.40 7.27 -0.58
C LEU A 136 -8.76 7.38 0.90
N GLU A 137 -10.05 7.42 1.23
CA GLU A 137 -10.46 7.40 2.62
C GLU A 137 -10.07 6.12 3.31
N ARG A 138 -10.22 4.99 2.62
CA ARG A 138 -9.80 3.70 3.19
C ARG A 138 -8.31 3.65 3.41
N VAL A 139 -7.55 4.20 2.46
CA VAL A 139 -6.09 4.26 2.60
C VAL A 139 -5.72 5.07 3.83
N ARG A 140 -6.31 6.25 4.00
CA ARG A 140 -6.01 7.10 5.14
C ARG A 140 -6.43 6.47 6.47
N SER A 141 -7.51 5.72 6.45
CA SER A 141 -8.00 5.05 7.65
C SER A 141 -7.13 3.87 8.05
N LEU A 142 -6.71 3.08 7.09
CA LEU A 142 -5.92 1.87 7.34
C LEU A 142 -4.45 2.15 7.56
N CYS A 143 -3.98 3.26 7.03
CA CYS A 143 -2.55 3.59 7.02
C CYS A 143 -2.38 5.09 7.22
N PRO A 144 -2.72 5.63 8.40
CA PRO A 144 -2.64 7.08 8.62
C PRO A 144 -1.18 7.56 8.63
N VAL A 145 -0.97 8.75 8.09
CA VAL A 145 0.37 9.36 8.09
C VAL A 145 0.68 10.05 9.39
#